data_9ec7d1b0d01149d7ad52e258394e0ccf
#
_entry.id   9ec7d1b0d01149d7ad52e258394e0ccf
#
_cell.length_a   1.000
_cell.length_b   1.000
_cell.length_c   1.000
_cell.angle_alpha   90.00
_cell.angle_beta   90.00
_cell.angle_gamma   90.00
#
_symmetry.space_group_name_H-M   'P 1'
#
loop_
_entity.id
_entity.type
_entity.pdbx_description
1 polymer ?
#
loop_
_entity_poly.entity_id
_entity_poly.type
_entity_poly.pdbx_seq_one_letter_code
_entity_poly.pdbx_strand_id
1 'polypeptide(L)'
;MRLIMQLRHRMAVSVVAVFFAVGVGVSAQTAPLADAMERGDIAAVSSLLKTAVDVNAPQGDGATALHWAAYLDDSEMTAVLIRADATINVSNNYGATPLGLASKNGNATIIQQLVNAGADPNDVLYIVNAGETPLMLAARSGQSDAVEALLNAGASITARESWNGQSALMWAAAEGHGAVVETLLERGADLSARSNSGTTPLLFAVRKGSLESVRVLVSAGVDVNATRPDGASPLLVAVINGHEDIVELLLARGADPNQEGGSTRLTVKGVRAVPMPLEIRKLGYTERENEGVMRGNIFGRPLQAAVHVANWHISDQFISVNLDRLRVIRALLDHGADVNGRNTMEEPRWSGARYRRHMTGATALMLAAKAADVEVMRLLLEYGADASLRTEDNITPLMAAAGISWASNQDRASEAQVLEAVQLLVEETGADVNFVSDVGETAMHAAAYRGANNVVQYLFDQGAQLDVIAKDGRTPLRVADGVEYGNSFATHPHTAELLRELGAAEIECPAPCAAEIPLEAVRQ
;
A
#
# COMPACT_ATOMS: atom_id res chain seq x y z
N MET A 1 -12.89 16.70 -9.85
CA MET A 1 -12.13 17.65 -9.04
C MET A 1 -12.66 19.08 -9.11
N ARG A 2 -12.95 19.66 -10.28
CA ARG A 2 -13.55 21.01 -10.37
C ARG A 2 -14.92 21.18 -9.66
N LEU A 3 -15.75 20.15 -9.62
CA LEU A 3 -17.09 20.21 -8.99
C LEU A 3 -17.04 20.20 -7.45
N ILE A 4 -16.02 19.57 -6.85
CA ILE A 4 -15.83 19.51 -5.39
C ILE A 4 -15.24 20.83 -4.86
N MET A 5 -14.46 21.53 -5.66
CA MET A 5 -13.97 22.88 -5.31
C MET A 5 -15.08 23.92 -5.30
N GLN A 6 -16.06 23.85 -6.20
CA GLN A 6 -17.19 24.79 -6.21
C GLN A 6 -18.18 24.59 -5.06
N LEU A 7 -18.32 23.37 -4.52
CA LEU A 7 -19.17 23.13 -3.34
C LEU A 7 -18.55 23.64 -2.02
N ARG A 8 -17.21 23.64 -1.93
CA ARG A 8 -16.50 24.17 -0.75
C ARG A 8 -16.56 25.71 -0.66
N HIS A 9 -16.63 26.39 -1.78
CA HIS A 9 -16.77 27.87 -1.82
C HIS A 9 -18.14 28.37 -1.33
N ARG A 10 -19.21 27.55 -1.41
CA ARG A 10 -20.56 27.92 -0.96
C ARG A 10 -20.84 27.68 0.52
N MET A 11 -20.01 26.90 1.25
CA MET A 11 -20.20 26.69 2.69
C MET A 11 -19.43 27.67 3.58
N ALA A 12 -18.46 28.41 3.07
CA ALA A 12 -17.73 29.41 3.84
C ALA A 12 -18.45 30.76 3.97
N VAL A 13 -19.55 30.99 3.23
CA VAL A 13 -20.25 32.28 3.19
C VAL A 13 -21.46 32.35 4.14
N SER A 14 -21.84 31.27 4.82
CA SER A 14 -23.11 31.23 5.58
C SER A 14 -22.99 31.25 7.11
N VAL A 15 -21.83 31.57 7.71
CA VAL A 15 -21.67 31.65 9.17
C VAL A 15 -21.12 33.01 9.65
N VAL A 16 -21.43 34.09 8.95
CA VAL A 16 -21.19 35.45 9.47
C VAL A 16 -22.45 36.29 9.36
N ALA A 17 -23.40 36.01 10.21
CA ALA A 17 -24.46 36.97 10.53
C ALA A 17 -25.07 36.61 11.88
N VAL A 18 -24.47 37.02 12.98
CA VAL A 18 -25.08 37.53 14.22
C VAL A 18 -23.93 37.83 15.22
N PHE A 19 -23.41 39.02 15.22
CA PHE A 19 -22.97 39.74 16.43
C PHE A 19 -22.89 41.22 16.10
N PHE A 20 -24.00 41.93 16.35
CA PHE A 20 -24.00 43.39 16.40
C PHE A 20 -23.81 43.88 17.82
N ALA A 21 -23.00 44.94 17.93
CA ALA A 21 -22.89 45.89 19.03
C ALA A 21 -21.90 45.56 20.15
N VAL A 22 -20.58 45.84 19.93
CA VAL A 22 -19.86 46.80 20.79
C VAL A 22 -18.80 47.47 19.91
N GLY A 23 -18.87 48.78 19.76
CA GLY A 23 -17.98 49.55 18.90
C GLY A 23 -16.56 49.64 19.49
N VAL A 24 -15.68 48.84 18.90
CA VAL A 24 -14.25 49.12 18.78
C VAL A 24 -13.99 49.12 17.28
N GLY A 25 -13.67 50.30 16.75
CA GLY A 25 -13.37 50.45 15.32
C GLY A 25 -12.09 49.67 14.97
N VAL A 26 -12.24 48.41 14.68
CA VAL A 26 -11.29 47.71 13.85
C VAL A 26 -11.57 48.20 12.43
N SER A 27 -10.75 49.15 11.98
CA SER A 27 -10.72 49.52 10.56
C SER A 27 -10.46 48.20 9.81
N ALA A 28 -11.48 47.66 9.15
CA ALA A 28 -11.30 46.55 8.24
C ALA A 28 -10.28 47.04 7.19
N GLN A 29 -9.09 46.48 7.22
CA GLN A 29 -8.05 46.78 6.27
C GLN A 29 -8.58 46.35 4.91
N THR A 30 -8.97 47.30 4.09
CA THR A 30 -9.50 47.02 2.77
C THR A 30 -8.35 46.74 1.82
N ALA A 31 -8.36 45.56 1.18
CA ALA A 31 -7.37 45.15 0.19
C ALA A 31 -8.00 45.12 -1.21
N PRO A 32 -8.45 46.29 -1.74
CA PRO A 32 -9.28 46.31 -2.94
C PRO A 32 -8.61 45.68 -4.16
N LEU A 33 -7.30 45.77 -4.24
CA LEU A 33 -6.54 45.16 -5.33
C LEU A 33 -6.50 43.63 -5.21
N ALA A 34 -6.24 43.11 -4.01
CA ALA A 34 -6.24 41.67 -3.75
C ALA A 34 -7.67 41.09 -3.92
N ASP A 35 -8.72 41.82 -3.46
CA ASP A 35 -10.11 41.42 -3.63
C ASP A 35 -10.54 41.40 -5.11
N ALA A 36 -10.06 42.34 -5.93
CA ALA A 36 -10.30 42.34 -7.37
C ALA A 36 -9.57 41.19 -8.06
N MET A 37 -8.32 40.91 -7.67
CA MET A 37 -7.55 39.76 -8.18
C MET A 37 -8.20 38.43 -7.81
N GLU A 38 -8.66 38.26 -6.59
CA GLU A 38 -9.37 37.05 -6.13
C GLU A 38 -10.57 36.73 -7.02
N ARG A 39 -11.32 37.78 -7.42
CA ARG A 39 -12.48 37.63 -8.29
C ARG A 39 -12.15 37.49 -9.76
N GLY A 40 -10.88 37.64 -10.14
CA GLY A 40 -10.43 37.66 -11.54
C GLY A 40 -10.96 38.89 -12.32
N ASP A 41 -11.27 40.01 -11.62
CA ASP A 41 -11.75 41.24 -12.24
C ASP A 41 -10.58 42.10 -12.73
N ILE A 42 -10.05 41.71 -13.88
CA ILE A 42 -8.88 42.36 -14.51
C ILE A 42 -9.15 43.84 -14.82
N ALA A 43 -10.40 44.21 -15.14
CA ALA A 43 -10.78 45.58 -15.40
C ALA A 43 -10.69 46.45 -14.14
N ALA A 44 -11.19 45.93 -13.01
CA ALA A 44 -11.08 46.59 -11.71
C ALA A 44 -9.62 46.70 -11.27
N VAL A 45 -8.81 45.64 -11.42
CA VAL A 45 -7.37 45.64 -11.12
C VAL A 45 -6.65 46.73 -11.94
N SER A 46 -6.87 46.76 -13.25
CA SER A 46 -6.26 47.76 -14.14
C SER A 46 -6.68 49.19 -13.82
N SER A 47 -7.92 49.38 -13.33
CA SER A 47 -8.40 50.67 -12.89
C SER A 47 -7.77 51.11 -11.57
N LEU A 48 -7.71 50.20 -10.59
CA LEU A 48 -7.13 50.44 -9.27
C LEU A 48 -5.65 50.80 -9.37
N LEU A 49 -4.88 50.11 -10.22
CA LEU A 49 -3.45 50.38 -10.45
C LEU A 49 -3.15 51.77 -11.02
N LYS A 50 -4.14 52.44 -11.60
CA LYS A 50 -4.02 53.86 -12.04
C LYS A 50 -4.24 54.85 -10.93
N THR A 51 -4.66 54.43 -9.78
CA THR A 51 -4.88 55.23 -8.57
C THR A 51 -3.76 55.03 -7.56
N ALA A 52 -3.73 55.78 -6.47
CA ALA A 52 -2.75 55.62 -5.40
C ALA A 52 -3.15 54.44 -4.45
N VAL A 53 -3.49 53.29 -5.04
CA VAL A 53 -3.80 52.07 -4.25
C VAL A 53 -2.52 51.46 -3.70
N ASP A 54 -2.59 50.95 -2.46
CA ASP A 54 -1.51 50.13 -1.92
C ASP A 54 -1.53 48.75 -2.58
N VAL A 55 -0.50 48.49 -3.43
CA VAL A 55 -0.33 47.22 -4.16
C VAL A 55 -0.12 46.05 -3.20
N ASN A 56 0.43 46.33 -2.03
CA ASN A 56 0.81 45.35 -1.04
C ASN A 56 -0.21 45.16 0.08
N ALA A 57 -1.38 45.85 0.02
CA ALA A 57 -2.42 45.70 1.02
C ALA A 57 -2.89 44.23 1.12
N PRO A 58 -2.72 43.56 2.29
CA PRO A 58 -3.11 42.18 2.46
C PRO A 58 -4.60 42.06 2.80
N GLN A 59 -5.22 40.99 2.39
CA GLN A 59 -6.53 40.52 2.90
C GLN A 59 -6.42 40.03 4.34
N GLY A 60 -7.54 39.66 4.96
CA GLY A 60 -7.59 39.20 6.34
C GLY A 60 -6.78 37.93 6.61
N ASP A 61 -6.51 37.12 5.61
CA ASP A 61 -5.65 35.95 5.64
C ASP A 61 -4.18 36.25 5.26
N GLY A 62 -3.85 37.51 5.03
CA GLY A 62 -2.51 37.95 4.62
C GLY A 62 -2.22 37.81 3.13
N ALA A 63 -3.17 37.36 2.31
CA ALA A 63 -2.97 37.25 0.86
C ALA A 63 -2.96 38.64 0.21
N THR A 64 -1.97 38.88 -0.68
CA THR A 64 -1.85 40.09 -1.51
C THR A 64 -2.33 39.81 -2.93
N ALA A 65 -2.47 40.86 -3.75
CA ALA A 65 -2.80 40.71 -5.16
C ALA A 65 -1.81 39.79 -5.90
N LEU A 66 -0.51 39.82 -5.56
CA LEU A 66 0.50 38.97 -6.17
C LEU A 66 0.30 37.48 -5.82
N HIS A 67 -0.17 37.14 -4.61
CA HIS A 67 -0.55 35.77 -4.26
C HIS A 67 -1.67 35.27 -5.18
N TRP A 68 -2.70 36.10 -5.40
CA TRP A 68 -3.82 35.73 -6.26
C TRP A 68 -3.45 35.59 -7.73
N ALA A 69 -2.59 36.50 -8.24
CA ALA A 69 -2.07 36.38 -9.61
C ALA A 69 -1.34 35.06 -9.82
N ALA A 70 -0.44 34.70 -8.89
CA ALA A 70 0.27 33.42 -8.94
C ALA A 70 -0.67 32.21 -8.74
N TYR A 71 -1.65 32.30 -7.84
CA TYR A 71 -2.61 31.22 -7.61
C TYR A 71 -3.53 30.99 -8.81
N LEU A 72 -4.01 32.06 -9.45
CA LEU A 72 -4.89 32.01 -10.64
C LEU A 72 -4.12 31.71 -11.93
N ASP A 73 -2.81 31.56 -11.84
CA ASP A 73 -1.93 31.24 -12.97
C ASP A 73 -1.90 32.34 -14.04
N ASP A 74 -2.04 33.61 -13.62
CA ASP A 74 -2.07 34.78 -14.48
C ASP A 74 -0.69 35.42 -14.59
N SER A 75 0.05 35.02 -15.62
CA SER A 75 1.42 35.52 -15.88
C SER A 75 1.45 36.99 -16.31
N GLU A 76 0.40 37.48 -17.00
CA GLU A 76 0.31 38.88 -17.44
C GLU A 76 0.12 39.79 -16.22
N MET A 77 -0.81 39.43 -15.35
CA MET A 77 -1.09 40.20 -14.14
C MET A 77 0.05 40.12 -13.13
N THR A 78 0.72 38.95 -13.01
CA THR A 78 1.95 38.80 -12.22
C THR A 78 3.00 39.83 -12.68
N ALA A 79 3.25 39.93 -13.99
CA ALA A 79 4.20 40.91 -14.52
C ALA A 79 3.78 42.37 -14.29
N VAL A 80 2.46 42.66 -14.34
CA VAL A 80 1.93 44.00 -14.04
C VAL A 80 2.16 44.35 -12.58
N LEU A 81 1.84 43.47 -11.66
CA LEU A 81 1.99 43.67 -10.22
C LEU A 81 3.47 43.83 -9.81
N ILE A 82 4.37 43.03 -10.39
CA ILE A 82 5.82 43.17 -10.20
C ILE A 82 6.29 44.57 -10.62
N ARG A 83 5.85 45.06 -11.77
CA ARG A 83 6.20 46.42 -12.24
C ARG A 83 5.57 47.54 -11.40
N ALA A 84 4.51 47.23 -10.64
CA ALA A 84 3.87 48.13 -9.71
C ALA A 84 4.45 48.05 -8.28
N ASP A 85 5.67 47.51 -8.14
CA ASP A 85 6.42 47.35 -6.87
C ASP A 85 5.69 46.45 -5.85
N ALA A 86 5.01 45.38 -6.31
CA ALA A 86 4.50 44.34 -5.42
C ALA A 86 5.64 43.67 -4.65
N THR A 87 5.45 43.49 -3.34
CA THR A 87 6.41 42.77 -2.48
C THR A 87 6.46 41.29 -2.88
N ILE A 88 7.65 40.81 -3.27
CA ILE A 88 7.85 39.48 -3.86
C ILE A 88 7.91 38.40 -2.78
N ASN A 89 8.77 38.58 -1.77
CA ASN A 89 9.01 37.63 -0.69
C ASN A 89 8.05 37.89 0.49
N VAL A 90 6.77 37.69 0.26
CA VAL A 90 5.72 37.86 1.26
C VAL A 90 4.98 36.54 1.43
N SER A 91 4.70 36.15 2.68
CA SER A 91 3.89 34.98 3.00
C SER A 91 2.56 35.39 3.60
N ASN A 92 1.49 34.67 3.23
CA ASN A 92 0.21 34.81 3.88
C ASN A 92 0.17 34.07 5.23
N ASN A 93 -0.97 34.12 5.95
CA ASN A 93 -1.12 33.47 7.26
C ASN A 93 -1.03 31.92 7.20
N TYR A 94 -1.07 31.35 6.01
CA TYR A 94 -0.90 29.90 5.76
C TYR A 94 0.54 29.57 5.34
N GLY A 95 1.45 30.54 5.34
CA GLY A 95 2.83 30.38 4.89
C GLY A 95 3.01 30.21 3.39
N ALA A 96 1.97 30.47 2.60
CA ALA A 96 2.08 30.44 1.15
C ALA A 96 2.73 31.72 0.64
N THR A 97 3.69 31.58 -0.31
CA THR A 97 4.31 32.68 -1.03
C THR A 97 3.87 32.68 -2.50
N PRO A 98 3.94 33.81 -3.21
CA PRO A 98 3.67 33.84 -4.65
C PRO A 98 4.49 32.81 -5.42
N LEU A 99 5.79 32.64 -5.11
CA LEU A 99 6.64 31.64 -5.75
C LEU A 99 6.19 30.20 -5.43
N GLY A 100 5.80 29.92 -4.18
CA GLY A 100 5.28 28.62 -3.79
C GLY A 100 3.98 28.27 -4.53
N LEU A 101 3.09 29.24 -4.71
CA LEU A 101 1.82 29.06 -5.45
C LEU A 101 2.08 28.79 -6.94
N ALA A 102 2.97 29.58 -7.58
CA ALA A 102 3.37 29.37 -8.97
C ALA A 102 4.06 28.00 -9.16
N SER A 103 4.89 27.59 -8.21
CA SER A 103 5.57 26.29 -8.24
C SER A 103 4.60 25.12 -8.12
N LYS A 104 3.59 25.26 -7.25
CA LYS A 104 2.52 24.27 -7.12
C LYS A 104 1.68 24.12 -8.39
N ASN A 105 1.45 25.22 -9.11
CA ASN A 105 0.78 25.21 -10.41
C ASN A 105 1.71 24.69 -11.55
N GLY A 106 3.03 24.76 -11.33
CA GLY A 106 4.01 24.36 -12.32
C GLY A 106 4.20 25.40 -13.44
N ASN A 107 3.88 26.67 -13.19
CA ASN A 107 4.01 27.72 -14.21
C ASN A 107 5.43 28.29 -14.26
N ALA A 108 6.23 27.79 -15.20
CA ALA A 108 7.60 28.21 -15.40
C ALA A 108 7.74 29.72 -15.69
N THR A 109 6.77 30.31 -16.40
CA THR A 109 6.79 31.75 -16.75
C THR A 109 6.65 32.61 -15.50
N ILE A 110 5.68 32.30 -14.63
CA ILE A 110 5.47 33.06 -13.37
C ILE A 110 6.67 32.84 -12.44
N ILE A 111 7.16 31.60 -12.32
CA ILE A 111 8.36 31.27 -11.55
C ILE A 111 9.52 32.16 -12.00
N GLN A 112 9.79 32.21 -13.32
CA GLN A 112 10.89 33.01 -13.87
C GLN A 112 10.71 34.50 -13.61
N GLN A 113 9.46 35.03 -13.71
CA GLN A 113 9.17 36.43 -13.41
C GLN A 113 9.45 36.76 -11.93
N LEU A 114 8.98 35.91 -11.02
CA LEU A 114 9.16 36.11 -9.59
C LEU A 114 10.64 36.00 -9.17
N VAL A 115 11.36 34.99 -9.70
CA VAL A 115 12.79 34.82 -9.41
C VAL A 115 13.61 36.00 -9.95
N ASN A 116 13.33 36.47 -11.16
CA ASN A 116 13.99 37.65 -11.74
C ASN A 116 13.69 38.91 -10.93
N ALA A 117 12.55 38.97 -10.22
CA ALA A 117 12.18 40.03 -9.33
C ALA A 117 12.72 39.86 -7.88
N GLY A 118 13.53 38.81 -7.63
CA GLY A 118 14.19 38.57 -6.35
C GLY A 118 13.47 37.61 -5.41
N ALA A 119 12.59 36.77 -5.92
CA ALA A 119 12.01 35.68 -5.10
C ALA A 119 13.11 34.68 -4.70
N ASP A 120 13.09 34.25 -3.44
CA ASP A 120 14.02 33.22 -2.95
C ASP A 120 13.56 31.83 -3.40
N PRO A 121 14.31 31.13 -4.27
CA PRO A 121 13.95 29.79 -4.74
C PRO A 121 14.02 28.72 -3.65
N ASN A 122 14.58 29.05 -2.49
CA ASN A 122 14.72 28.17 -1.34
C ASN A 122 13.79 28.53 -0.17
N ASP A 123 12.87 29.46 -0.37
CA ASP A 123 11.91 29.83 0.65
C ASP A 123 11.05 28.62 1.07
N VAL A 124 10.93 28.41 2.38
CA VAL A 124 10.32 27.18 2.93
C VAL A 124 8.94 27.48 3.47
N LEU A 125 7.97 26.73 2.99
CA LEU A 125 6.57 26.84 3.40
C LEU A 125 6.33 26.08 4.72
N TYR A 126 6.24 26.81 5.85
CA TYR A 126 6.28 26.20 7.18
C TYR A 126 4.91 25.80 7.77
N ILE A 127 3.81 26.47 7.40
CA ILE A 127 2.57 26.33 8.18
C ILE A 127 1.68 25.19 7.73
N VAL A 128 1.61 24.93 6.42
CA VAL A 128 0.71 23.91 5.86
C VAL A 128 1.47 22.71 5.30
N ASN A 129 2.70 22.91 4.82
CA ASN A 129 3.43 21.95 4.01
C ASN A 129 4.76 21.50 4.62
N ALA A 130 4.89 21.51 5.93
CA ALA A 130 5.99 20.86 6.67
C ALA A 130 7.42 21.12 6.14
N GLY A 131 7.68 22.31 5.59
CA GLY A 131 8.99 22.67 5.07
C GLY A 131 9.22 22.28 3.62
N GLU A 132 8.16 22.16 2.82
CA GLU A 132 8.28 21.97 1.36
C GLU A 132 8.91 23.22 0.72
N THR A 133 9.85 22.99 -0.21
CA THR A 133 10.46 24.04 -1.02
C THR A 133 9.69 24.24 -2.34
N PRO A 134 9.84 25.39 -3.01
CA PRO A 134 9.29 25.59 -4.36
C PRO A 134 9.66 24.46 -5.33
N LEU A 135 10.90 23.96 -5.27
CA LEU A 135 11.36 22.86 -6.11
C LEU A 135 10.58 21.55 -5.85
N MET A 136 10.24 21.26 -4.60
CA MET A 136 9.42 20.07 -4.26
C MET A 136 8.01 20.21 -4.79
N LEU A 137 7.42 21.41 -4.70
CA LEU A 137 6.09 21.70 -5.24
C LEU A 137 6.05 21.56 -6.77
N ALA A 138 7.07 22.13 -7.46
CA ALA A 138 7.21 21.99 -8.91
C ALA A 138 7.44 20.52 -9.32
N ALA A 139 8.26 19.78 -8.59
CA ALA A 139 8.46 18.36 -8.84
C ALA A 139 7.15 17.54 -8.71
N ARG A 140 6.29 17.91 -7.76
CA ARG A 140 4.96 17.29 -7.56
C ARG A 140 3.95 17.69 -8.63
N SER A 141 4.11 18.88 -9.29
CA SER A 141 3.23 19.32 -10.37
C SER A 141 3.45 18.56 -11.68
N GLY A 142 4.63 17.97 -11.86
CA GLY A 142 4.99 17.22 -13.06
C GLY A 142 5.49 18.07 -14.23
N GLN A 143 5.76 19.36 -14.00
CA GLN A 143 6.18 20.30 -15.04
C GLN A 143 7.69 20.48 -15.03
N SER A 144 8.41 19.87 -15.98
CA SER A 144 9.87 19.92 -16.07
C SER A 144 10.40 21.34 -16.24
N ASP A 145 9.73 22.18 -17.05
CA ASP A 145 10.12 23.56 -17.25
C ASP A 145 10.13 24.38 -15.96
N ALA A 146 9.16 24.12 -15.06
CA ALA A 146 9.08 24.78 -13.75
C ALA A 146 10.24 24.33 -12.84
N VAL A 147 10.57 23.04 -12.87
CA VAL A 147 11.71 22.47 -12.15
C VAL A 147 13.02 23.07 -12.65
N GLU A 148 13.20 23.17 -13.97
CA GLU A 148 14.38 23.78 -14.56
C GLU A 148 14.51 25.26 -14.22
N ALA A 149 13.41 26.03 -14.28
CA ALA A 149 13.41 27.44 -13.92
C ALA A 149 13.89 27.65 -12.48
N LEU A 150 13.44 26.83 -11.54
CA LEU A 150 13.86 26.90 -10.12
C LEU A 150 15.32 26.46 -9.94
N LEU A 151 15.76 25.39 -10.59
CA LEU A 151 17.16 24.93 -10.52
C LEU A 151 18.12 25.95 -11.11
N ASN A 152 17.76 26.59 -12.23
CA ASN A 152 18.53 27.67 -12.82
C ASN A 152 18.60 28.92 -11.92
N ALA A 153 17.60 29.10 -11.08
CA ALA A 153 17.56 30.15 -10.06
C ALA A 153 18.34 29.83 -8.78
N GLY A 154 18.93 28.63 -8.68
CA GLY A 154 19.68 28.20 -7.50
C GLY A 154 18.86 27.50 -6.42
N ALA A 155 17.72 26.91 -6.77
CA ALA A 155 16.98 26.04 -5.85
C ALA A 155 17.83 24.85 -5.42
N SER A 156 17.82 24.53 -4.12
CA SER A 156 18.58 23.43 -3.55
C SER A 156 17.98 22.09 -3.93
N ILE A 157 18.66 21.35 -4.79
CA ILE A 157 18.24 20.00 -5.22
C ILE A 157 18.32 18.96 -4.09
N THR A 158 19.14 19.22 -3.07
CA THR A 158 19.35 18.34 -1.92
C THR A 158 18.44 18.66 -0.74
N ALA A 159 17.61 19.71 -0.83
CA ALA A 159 16.66 20.06 0.21
C ALA A 159 15.70 18.91 0.52
N ARG A 160 15.33 18.79 1.79
CA ARG A 160 14.38 17.77 2.27
C ARG A 160 13.33 18.44 3.16
N GLU A 161 12.06 18.05 2.97
CA GLU A 161 11.01 18.49 3.88
C GLU A 161 11.17 17.83 5.27
N SER A 162 10.63 18.50 6.31
CA SER A 162 10.92 18.13 7.69
C SER A 162 10.11 16.95 8.21
N TRP A 163 9.00 16.59 7.57
CA TRP A 163 8.10 15.53 8.04
C TRP A 163 8.65 14.14 7.73
N ASN A 164 8.75 13.82 6.44
CA ASN A 164 9.17 12.50 5.96
C ASN A 164 10.61 12.49 5.43
N GLY A 165 11.30 13.63 5.41
CA GLY A 165 12.64 13.75 4.85
C GLY A 165 12.69 13.53 3.33
N GLN A 166 11.60 13.83 2.61
CA GLN A 166 11.51 13.62 1.17
C GLN A 166 12.17 14.78 0.41
N SER A 167 12.86 14.44 -0.67
CA SER A 167 13.45 15.37 -1.64
C SER A 167 12.51 15.61 -2.83
N ALA A 168 12.83 16.59 -3.68
CA ALA A 168 12.11 16.84 -4.92
C ALA A 168 12.07 15.59 -5.83
N LEU A 169 13.17 14.83 -5.92
CA LEU A 169 13.23 13.57 -6.69
C LEU A 169 12.24 12.52 -6.13
N MET A 170 12.11 12.40 -4.81
CA MET A 170 11.15 11.47 -4.21
C MET A 170 9.71 11.89 -4.47
N TRP A 171 9.42 13.19 -4.49
CA TRP A 171 8.10 13.72 -4.83
C TRP A 171 7.75 13.44 -6.30
N ALA A 172 8.68 13.72 -7.24
CA ALA A 172 8.47 13.38 -8.64
C ALA A 172 8.22 11.89 -8.87
N ALA A 173 9.01 11.04 -8.21
CA ALA A 173 8.87 9.58 -8.26
C ALA A 173 7.54 9.09 -7.65
N ALA A 174 7.12 9.67 -6.51
CA ALA A 174 5.86 9.32 -5.84
C ALA A 174 4.62 9.69 -6.66
N GLU A 175 4.70 10.76 -7.45
CA GLU A 175 3.61 11.16 -8.35
C GLU A 175 3.71 10.52 -9.74
N GLY A 176 4.85 9.91 -10.06
CA GLY A 176 5.06 9.18 -11.32
C GLY A 176 5.46 10.05 -12.49
N HIS A 177 6.07 11.20 -12.24
CA HIS A 177 6.48 12.16 -13.25
C HIS A 177 7.87 11.83 -13.82
N GLY A 178 7.94 10.88 -14.77
CA GLY A 178 9.20 10.39 -15.35
C GLY A 178 10.09 11.48 -15.91
N ALA A 179 9.54 12.42 -16.68
CA ALA A 179 10.30 13.53 -17.25
C ALA A 179 10.92 14.44 -16.18
N VAL A 180 10.19 14.68 -15.07
CA VAL A 180 10.75 15.46 -13.94
C VAL A 180 11.83 14.66 -13.21
N VAL A 181 11.64 13.34 -13.06
CA VAL A 181 12.67 12.44 -12.50
C VAL A 181 13.95 12.54 -13.33
N GLU A 182 13.85 12.49 -14.66
CA GLU A 182 14.98 12.62 -15.59
C GLU A 182 15.68 13.97 -15.41
N THR A 183 14.93 15.09 -15.48
CA THR A 183 15.46 16.43 -15.27
C THR A 183 16.22 16.56 -13.94
N LEU A 184 15.65 16.05 -12.84
CA LEU A 184 16.29 16.12 -11.53
C LEU A 184 17.59 15.30 -11.47
N LEU A 185 17.62 14.11 -12.09
CA LEU A 185 18.83 13.28 -12.16
C LEU A 185 19.92 13.90 -13.00
N GLU A 186 19.60 14.48 -14.16
CA GLU A 186 20.54 15.21 -15.01
C GLU A 186 21.17 16.41 -14.28
N ARG A 187 20.42 17.01 -13.36
CA ARG A 187 20.87 18.12 -12.53
C ARG A 187 21.55 17.67 -11.23
N GLY A 188 21.79 16.37 -11.05
CA GLY A 188 22.59 15.80 -9.96
C GLY A 188 21.80 15.46 -8.68
N ALA A 189 20.50 15.20 -8.77
CA ALA A 189 19.74 14.69 -7.64
C ALA A 189 20.28 13.33 -7.20
N ASP A 190 20.36 13.10 -5.88
CA ASP A 190 20.85 11.85 -5.30
C ASP A 190 19.79 10.73 -5.45
N LEU A 191 20.05 9.83 -6.40
CA LEU A 191 19.19 8.67 -6.68
C LEU A 191 19.19 7.61 -5.57
N SER A 192 20.19 7.66 -4.66
CA SER A 192 20.32 6.76 -3.51
C SER A 192 19.70 7.34 -2.21
N ALA A 193 19.23 8.57 -2.26
CA ALA A 193 18.63 9.26 -1.13
C ALA A 193 17.52 8.43 -0.47
N ARG A 194 17.42 8.50 0.86
CA ARG A 194 16.39 7.80 1.63
C ARG A 194 15.56 8.77 2.44
N SER A 195 14.25 8.59 2.43
CA SER A 195 13.32 9.30 3.33
C SER A 195 13.56 8.87 4.81
N ASN A 196 12.88 9.51 5.76
CA ASN A 196 12.94 9.13 7.19
C ASN A 196 12.47 7.68 7.44
N SER A 197 11.60 7.14 6.56
CA SER A 197 11.17 5.74 6.60
C SER A 197 12.11 4.79 5.85
N GLY A 198 13.23 5.29 5.31
CA GLY A 198 14.17 4.51 4.52
C GLY A 198 13.72 4.23 3.08
N THR A 199 12.64 4.85 2.60
CA THR A 199 12.12 4.66 1.25
C THR A 199 12.97 5.44 0.23
N THR A 200 13.41 4.75 -0.84
CA THR A 200 14.20 5.33 -1.93
C THR A 200 13.31 5.93 -3.04
N PRO A 201 13.82 6.78 -3.94
CA PRO A 201 13.08 7.23 -5.12
C PRO A 201 12.51 6.08 -5.95
N LEU A 202 13.29 5.00 -6.16
CA LEU A 202 12.82 3.81 -6.87
C LEU A 202 11.61 3.17 -6.19
N LEU A 203 11.63 3.01 -4.88
CA LEU A 203 10.51 2.44 -4.13
C LEU A 203 9.26 3.33 -4.20
N PHE A 204 9.40 4.65 -4.27
CA PHE A 204 8.27 5.56 -4.51
C PHE A 204 7.68 5.36 -5.91
N ALA A 205 8.52 5.31 -6.96
CA ALA A 205 8.09 5.08 -8.34
C ALA A 205 7.40 3.72 -8.52
N VAL A 206 7.98 2.66 -7.94
CA VAL A 206 7.41 1.31 -7.98
C VAL A 206 6.05 1.25 -7.28
N ARG A 207 5.94 1.85 -6.09
CA ARG A 207 4.67 1.91 -5.36
C ARG A 207 3.59 2.65 -6.13
N LYS A 208 3.96 3.72 -6.85
CA LYS A 208 3.06 4.47 -7.73
C LYS A 208 2.62 3.66 -8.95
N GLY A 209 3.44 2.71 -9.39
CA GLY A 209 3.24 1.96 -10.64
C GLY A 209 3.68 2.74 -11.89
N SER A 210 4.55 3.73 -11.74
CA SER A 210 5.03 4.51 -12.88
C SER A 210 6.19 3.79 -13.58
N LEU A 211 5.88 3.05 -14.63
CA LEU A 211 6.88 2.36 -15.44
C LEU A 211 7.92 3.33 -16.01
N GLU A 212 7.50 4.53 -16.42
CA GLU A 212 8.39 5.57 -16.95
C GLU A 212 9.41 6.02 -15.90
N SER A 213 8.96 6.42 -14.70
CA SER A 213 9.86 6.82 -13.61
C SER A 213 10.81 5.69 -13.20
N VAL A 214 10.31 4.44 -13.16
CA VAL A 214 11.15 3.27 -12.86
C VAL A 214 12.20 3.08 -13.95
N ARG A 215 11.84 3.20 -15.24
CA ARG A 215 12.80 3.09 -16.37
C ARG A 215 13.91 4.12 -16.27
N VAL A 216 13.56 5.36 -16.00
CA VAL A 216 14.53 6.47 -15.86
C VAL A 216 15.49 6.18 -14.71
N LEU A 217 14.98 5.86 -13.52
CA LEU A 217 15.79 5.57 -12.32
C LEU A 217 16.72 4.37 -12.54
N VAL A 218 16.19 3.29 -13.14
CA VAL A 218 16.99 2.09 -13.42
C VAL A 218 18.06 2.36 -14.49
N SER A 219 17.74 3.16 -15.50
CA SER A 219 18.73 3.57 -16.52
C SER A 219 19.82 4.47 -15.95
N ALA A 220 19.52 5.24 -14.90
CA ALA A 220 20.49 6.03 -14.17
C ALA A 220 21.38 5.19 -13.20
N GLY A 221 21.16 3.88 -13.12
CA GLY A 221 22.00 2.96 -12.35
C GLY A 221 21.64 2.84 -10.87
N VAL A 222 20.36 3.05 -10.51
CA VAL A 222 19.92 2.84 -9.14
C VAL A 222 20.09 1.37 -8.73
N ASP A 223 20.39 1.12 -7.46
CA ASP A 223 20.38 -0.23 -6.90
C ASP A 223 18.94 -0.78 -6.84
N VAL A 224 18.63 -1.72 -7.75
CA VAL A 224 17.31 -2.36 -7.86
C VAL A 224 16.99 -3.28 -6.69
N ASN A 225 18.00 -3.63 -5.86
CA ASN A 225 17.86 -4.47 -4.67
C ASN A 225 17.86 -3.67 -3.36
N ALA A 226 17.89 -2.33 -3.43
CA ALA A 226 17.89 -1.47 -2.25
C ALA A 226 16.59 -1.61 -1.45
N THR A 227 16.66 -2.23 -0.29
CA THR A 227 15.50 -2.42 0.60
C THR A 227 15.24 -1.25 1.54
N ARG A 228 14.02 -1.19 2.04
CA ARG A 228 13.65 -0.46 3.25
C ARG A 228 14.17 -1.20 4.49
N PRO A 229 14.16 -0.53 5.68
CA PRO A 229 14.51 -1.19 6.95
C PRO A 229 13.64 -2.39 7.32
N ASP A 230 12.42 -2.49 6.76
CA ASP A 230 11.51 -3.62 6.93
C ASP A 230 11.77 -4.76 5.93
N GLY A 231 12.84 -4.68 5.13
CA GLY A 231 13.21 -5.66 4.12
C GLY A 231 12.43 -5.54 2.80
N ALA A 232 11.46 -4.64 2.67
CA ALA A 232 10.71 -4.50 1.43
C ALA A 232 11.62 -4.05 0.27
N SER A 233 11.79 -4.93 -0.73
CA SER A 233 12.54 -4.66 -1.96
C SER A 233 11.62 -4.04 -3.03
N PRO A 234 12.19 -3.35 -4.03
CA PRO A 234 11.42 -2.86 -5.18
C PRO A 234 10.65 -3.98 -5.89
N LEU A 235 11.26 -5.14 -6.10
CA LEU A 235 10.60 -6.29 -6.73
C LEU A 235 9.40 -6.77 -5.92
N LEU A 236 9.57 -6.96 -4.61
CA LEU A 236 8.47 -7.37 -3.73
C LEU A 236 7.32 -6.35 -3.75
N VAL A 237 7.64 -5.04 -3.70
CA VAL A 237 6.63 -3.96 -3.78
C VAL A 237 5.90 -3.99 -5.12
N ALA A 238 6.59 -4.24 -6.24
CA ALA A 238 5.98 -4.35 -7.56
C ALA A 238 5.00 -5.52 -7.64
N VAL A 239 5.41 -6.70 -7.16
CA VAL A 239 4.57 -7.92 -7.11
C VAL A 239 3.30 -7.67 -6.32
N ILE A 240 3.42 -7.10 -5.12
CA ILE A 240 2.29 -6.84 -4.22
C ILE A 240 1.28 -5.86 -4.81
N ASN A 241 1.77 -4.83 -5.51
CA ASN A 241 0.90 -3.83 -6.11
C ASN A 241 0.41 -4.22 -7.51
N GLY A 242 0.78 -5.39 -8.03
CA GLY A 242 0.32 -5.89 -9.32
C GLY A 242 0.89 -5.13 -10.53
N HIS A 243 2.12 -4.66 -10.42
CA HIS A 243 2.77 -3.91 -11.48
C HIS A 243 3.65 -4.82 -12.35
N GLU A 244 3.03 -5.63 -13.20
CA GLU A 244 3.65 -6.70 -13.99
C GLU A 244 4.83 -6.22 -14.84
N ASP A 245 4.64 -5.15 -15.61
CA ASP A 245 5.69 -4.61 -16.47
C ASP A 245 6.89 -4.09 -15.65
N ILE A 246 6.65 -3.62 -14.41
CA ILE A 246 7.70 -3.20 -13.50
C ILE A 246 8.43 -4.42 -12.92
N VAL A 247 7.69 -5.51 -12.61
CA VAL A 247 8.30 -6.78 -12.19
C VAL A 247 9.28 -7.28 -13.23
N GLU A 248 8.85 -7.38 -14.49
CA GLU A 248 9.70 -7.83 -15.59
C GLU A 248 10.92 -6.92 -15.80
N LEU A 249 10.69 -5.60 -15.74
CA LEU A 249 11.79 -4.64 -15.88
C LEU A 249 12.83 -4.80 -14.76
N LEU A 250 12.39 -4.93 -13.51
CA LEU A 250 13.29 -5.09 -12.37
C LEU A 250 14.07 -6.41 -12.45
N LEU A 251 13.41 -7.51 -12.80
CA LEU A 251 14.05 -8.82 -13.00
C LEU A 251 15.09 -8.76 -14.13
N ALA A 252 14.76 -8.17 -15.28
CA ALA A 252 15.67 -7.96 -16.40
C ALA A 252 16.89 -7.09 -16.05
N ARG A 253 16.82 -6.34 -14.95
CA ARG A 253 17.90 -5.49 -14.43
C ARG A 253 18.59 -6.04 -13.19
N GLY A 254 18.38 -7.35 -12.90
CA GLY A 254 19.08 -8.07 -11.84
C GLY A 254 18.47 -7.90 -10.46
N ALA A 255 17.18 -7.63 -10.36
CA ALA A 255 16.49 -7.73 -9.08
C ALA A 255 16.52 -9.18 -8.58
N ASP A 256 16.85 -9.37 -7.32
CA ASP A 256 16.91 -10.71 -6.69
C ASP A 256 15.50 -11.23 -6.40
N PRO A 257 15.04 -12.30 -7.10
CA PRO A 257 13.72 -12.87 -6.91
C PRO A 257 13.58 -13.63 -5.58
N ASN A 258 14.69 -13.84 -4.87
CA ASN A 258 14.74 -14.57 -3.61
C ASN A 258 14.90 -13.67 -2.38
N GLN A 259 14.99 -12.35 -2.59
CA GLN A 259 15.15 -11.41 -1.49
C GLN A 259 13.93 -11.42 -0.58
N GLU A 260 14.11 -11.84 0.66
CA GLU A 260 13.03 -11.87 1.64
C GLU A 260 12.67 -10.48 2.14
N GLY A 261 11.39 -10.15 2.08
CA GLY A 261 10.82 -8.97 2.73
C GLY A 261 10.21 -9.36 4.07
N GLY A 262 10.55 -8.62 5.12
CA GLY A 262 9.97 -8.80 6.44
C GLY A 262 8.91 -7.75 6.72
N SER A 263 7.75 -8.15 7.27
CA SER A 263 6.90 -7.22 8.00
C SER A 263 7.37 -7.18 9.44
N THR A 264 8.34 -6.36 9.72
CA THR A 264 8.42 -5.88 11.08
C THR A 264 7.25 -4.91 11.28
N ARG A 265 6.44 -5.10 12.33
CA ARG A 265 5.81 -3.97 12.98
C ARG A 265 6.97 -3.01 13.28
N LEU A 266 7.21 -2.07 12.38
CA LEU A 266 8.06 -0.94 12.68
C LEU A 266 7.32 -0.10 13.76
N THR A 267 7.45 -0.56 14.99
CA THR A 267 7.57 0.36 16.09
C THR A 267 8.92 1.01 15.88
N VAL A 268 8.98 2.02 15.02
CA VAL A 268 10.13 2.90 14.94
C VAL A 268 10.18 3.58 16.29
N LYS A 269 10.93 2.96 17.24
CA LYS A 269 11.29 3.60 18.49
C LYS A 269 12.06 4.86 18.11
N GLY A 270 11.39 6.01 18.19
CA GLY A 270 12.02 7.31 18.00
C GLY A 270 11.39 8.26 16.98
N VAL A 271 10.51 7.83 16.09
CA VAL A 271 9.67 8.80 15.38
C VAL A 271 8.48 9.09 16.29
N ARG A 272 8.61 10.11 17.13
CA ARG A 272 7.44 10.79 17.67
C ARG A 272 6.65 11.24 16.44
N ALA A 273 5.47 10.67 16.25
CA ALA A 273 4.46 11.33 15.44
C ALA A 273 4.38 12.75 15.99
N VAL A 274 4.85 13.72 15.22
CA VAL A 274 4.61 15.12 15.57
C VAL A 274 3.08 15.24 15.54
N PRO A 275 2.43 15.54 16.68
CA PRO A 275 0.98 15.61 16.68
C PRO A 275 0.58 16.64 15.63
N MET A 276 -0.24 16.23 14.67
CA MET A 276 -0.80 17.15 13.69
C MET A 276 -1.45 18.31 14.45
N PRO A 277 -1.09 19.56 14.19
CA PRO A 277 -1.67 20.71 14.88
C PRO A 277 -3.19 20.62 14.86
N LEU A 278 -3.83 20.97 15.99
CA LEU A 278 -5.28 20.86 16.18
C LEU A 278 -6.08 21.59 15.07
N GLU A 279 -5.50 22.64 14.53
CA GLU A 279 -6.00 23.46 13.41
C GLU A 279 -6.14 22.65 12.11
N ILE A 280 -5.20 21.75 11.84
CA ILE A 280 -5.21 20.89 10.63
C ILE A 280 -6.23 19.75 10.78
N ARG A 281 -6.43 19.23 12.01
CA ARG A 281 -7.51 18.28 12.31
C ARG A 281 -8.90 18.89 12.07
N LYS A 282 -9.07 20.16 12.35
CA LYS A 282 -10.34 20.90 12.11
C LYS A 282 -10.65 21.08 10.62
N LEU A 283 -9.65 20.98 9.74
CA LEU A 283 -9.81 21.03 8.29
C LEU A 283 -10.18 19.67 7.66
N GLY A 284 -10.44 18.65 8.48
CA GLY A 284 -10.88 17.33 8.02
C GLY A 284 -9.75 16.43 7.50
N TYR A 285 -8.47 16.84 7.68
CA TYR A 285 -7.35 15.94 7.43
C TYR A 285 -7.26 14.94 8.58
N THR A 286 -7.46 13.69 8.28
CA THR A 286 -7.25 12.59 9.23
C THR A 286 -5.84 12.04 9.05
N GLU A 287 -5.22 11.60 10.15
CA GLU A 287 -3.92 10.92 10.15
C GLU A 287 -3.86 9.70 9.18
N ARG A 288 -5.04 9.29 8.66
CA ARG A 288 -5.18 8.16 7.73
C ARG A 288 -4.72 8.44 6.30
N GLU A 289 -4.65 9.70 5.86
CA GLU A 289 -4.23 10.03 4.48
C GLU A 289 -2.70 9.98 4.29
N ASN A 290 -1.92 10.00 5.38
CA ASN A 290 -0.47 9.87 5.34
C ASN A 290 0.05 8.47 5.71
N GLU A 291 -0.80 7.61 6.23
CA GLU A 291 -0.54 6.19 6.29
C GLU A 291 -0.91 5.56 4.94
N GLY A 292 -0.15 5.84 3.91
CA GLY A 292 0.06 4.92 2.78
C GLY A 292 0.82 3.70 3.28
N VAL A 293 0.45 3.24 4.47
CA VAL A 293 0.92 2.02 5.06
C VAL A 293 0.28 0.91 4.28
N MET A 294 1.11 0.13 3.61
CA MET A 294 0.73 -1.22 3.22
C MET A 294 0.24 -1.93 4.49
N ARG A 295 -1.08 -1.88 4.74
CA ARG A 295 -1.74 -2.71 5.75
C ARG A 295 -1.94 -4.10 5.19
N GLY A 296 -0.86 -4.72 4.80
CA GLY A 296 -0.78 -6.12 4.49
C GLY A 296 0.55 -6.56 5.05
N ASN A 297 0.55 -7.47 5.99
CA ASN A 297 1.76 -8.13 6.39
C ASN A 297 2.18 -9.00 5.20
N ILE A 298 3.02 -8.45 4.34
CA ILE A 298 3.54 -9.17 3.20
C ILE A 298 4.79 -9.83 3.69
N PHE A 299 4.68 -11.14 3.78
CA PHE A 299 5.69 -12.01 4.32
C PHE A 299 6.29 -12.83 3.20
N GLY A 300 7.61 -13.01 3.27
CA GLY A 300 8.33 -13.96 2.46
C GLY A 300 8.93 -13.36 1.18
N ARG A 301 9.17 -14.25 0.23
CA ARG A 301 9.83 -13.96 -1.04
C ARG A 301 8.84 -13.50 -2.10
N PRO A 302 9.29 -12.82 -3.16
CA PRO A 302 8.42 -12.38 -4.26
C PRO A 302 7.53 -13.47 -4.85
N LEU A 303 8.05 -14.70 -5.03
CA LEU A 303 7.28 -15.83 -5.56
C LEU A 303 6.09 -16.19 -4.65
N GLN A 304 6.31 -16.29 -3.34
CA GLN A 304 5.24 -16.58 -2.37
C GLN A 304 4.23 -15.44 -2.30
N ALA A 305 4.71 -14.20 -2.38
CA ALA A 305 3.84 -13.02 -2.45
C ALA A 305 2.96 -13.05 -3.70
N ALA A 306 3.50 -13.39 -4.88
CA ALA A 306 2.74 -13.50 -6.12
C ALA A 306 1.62 -14.54 -6.04
N VAL A 307 1.90 -15.70 -5.43
CA VAL A 307 0.90 -16.77 -5.22
C VAL A 307 -0.14 -16.34 -4.18
N HIS A 308 0.28 -15.64 -3.12
CA HIS A 308 -0.58 -15.28 -1.98
C HIS A 308 -1.49 -14.10 -2.30
N VAL A 309 -0.99 -13.05 -2.94
CA VAL A 309 -1.76 -11.83 -3.30
C VAL A 309 -2.94 -12.17 -4.20
N ALA A 310 -2.79 -13.14 -5.10
CA ALA A 310 -3.86 -13.60 -5.96
C ALA A 310 -5.04 -14.21 -5.19
N ASN A 311 -4.79 -14.71 -3.97
CA ASN A 311 -5.75 -15.47 -3.18
C ASN A 311 -6.22 -14.73 -1.91
N TRP A 312 -5.62 -13.59 -1.58
CA TRP A 312 -5.96 -12.84 -0.37
C TRP A 312 -6.91 -11.68 -0.72
N HIS A 313 -8.19 -11.96 -0.71
CA HIS A 313 -9.20 -10.91 -0.67
C HIS A 313 -9.21 -10.31 0.75
N ILE A 314 -8.36 -9.31 0.97
CA ILE A 314 -8.60 -8.38 2.07
C ILE A 314 -9.92 -7.69 1.72
N SER A 315 -10.91 -7.90 2.60
CA SER A 315 -12.27 -7.32 2.56
C SER A 315 -12.42 -6.14 1.61
N ASP A 316 -13.16 -6.34 0.59
CA ASP A 316 -13.95 -5.48 -0.33
C ASP A 316 -13.58 -4.00 -0.58
N GLN A 317 -12.57 -3.43 0.05
CA GLN A 317 -12.35 -1.98 -0.06
C GLN A 317 -11.02 -1.54 -0.65
N PHE A 318 -10.00 -2.40 -0.81
CA PHE A 318 -8.69 -1.80 -1.07
C PHE A 318 -7.87 -2.27 -2.28
N ILE A 319 -8.00 -3.46 -2.83
CA ILE A 319 -7.25 -3.78 -4.07
C ILE A 319 -7.93 -4.92 -4.83
N SER A 320 -8.65 -4.62 -5.90
CA SER A 320 -8.78 -5.56 -7.00
C SER A 320 -7.51 -5.43 -7.85
N VAL A 321 -6.45 -6.10 -7.47
CA VAL A 321 -5.27 -6.21 -8.33
C VAL A 321 -5.65 -7.15 -9.46
N ASN A 322 -5.84 -6.60 -10.65
CA ASN A 322 -6.00 -7.40 -11.86
C ASN A 322 -4.62 -7.86 -12.33
N LEU A 323 -3.99 -8.74 -11.52
CA LEU A 323 -2.67 -9.29 -11.78
C LEU A 323 -2.79 -10.48 -12.71
N ASP A 324 -2.09 -10.48 -13.85
CA ASP A 324 -1.78 -11.72 -14.56
C ASP A 324 -0.73 -12.51 -13.76
N ARG A 325 -1.22 -13.22 -12.74
CA ARG A 325 -0.38 -13.94 -11.78
C ARG A 325 0.51 -14.99 -12.42
N LEU A 326 0.02 -15.67 -13.45
CA LEU A 326 0.80 -16.71 -14.16
C LEU A 326 1.99 -16.08 -14.88
N ARG A 327 1.79 -14.90 -15.50
CA ARG A 327 2.87 -14.13 -16.11
C ARG A 327 3.93 -13.73 -15.10
N VAL A 328 3.52 -13.19 -13.95
CA VAL A 328 4.43 -12.76 -12.88
C VAL A 328 5.16 -13.95 -12.26
N ILE A 329 4.44 -15.04 -11.92
CA ILE A 329 5.06 -16.25 -11.34
C ILE A 329 6.08 -16.85 -12.33
N ARG A 330 5.71 -16.96 -13.62
CA ARG A 330 6.63 -17.43 -14.65
C ARG A 330 7.86 -16.54 -14.78
N ALA A 331 7.70 -15.22 -14.83
CA ALA A 331 8.81 -14.28 -14.88
C ALA A 331 9.76 -14.43 -13.67
N LEU A 332 9.23 -14.60 -12.46
CA LEU A 332 10.03 -14.84 -11.26
C LEU A 332 10.82 -16.15 -11.37
N LEU A 333 10.18 -17.23 -11.80
CA LEU A 333 10.80 -18.55 -11.95
C LEU A 333 11.86 -18.55 -13.05
N ASP A 334 11.61 -17.93 -14.19
CA ASP A 334 12.57 -17.79 -15.30
C ASP A 334 13.83 -17.01 -14.90
N HIS A 335 13.71 -16.13 -13.89
CA HIS A 335 14.84 -15.36 -13.35
C HIS A 335 15.43 -15.97 -12.07
N GLY A 336 15.12 -17.24 -11.78
CA GLY A 336 15.79 -18.01 -10.71
C GLY A 336 15.15 -17.86 -9.33
N ALA A 337 13.85 -17.56 -9.25
CA ALA A 337 13.13 -17.70 -7.99
C ALA A 337 13.20 -19.15 -7.51
N ASP A 338 13.56 -19.34 -6.23
CA ASP A 338 13.58 -20.66 -5.61
C ASP A 338 12.15 -21.19 -5.44
N VAL A 339 11.76 -22.10 -6.34
CA VAL A 339 10.43 -22.71 -6.35
C VAL A 339 10.11 -23.45 -5.06
N ASN A 340 11.17 -23.97 -4.38
CA ASN A 340 11.11 -24.71 -3.12
C ASN A 340 11.44 -23.83 -1.90
N GLY A 341 11.62 -22.55 -2.11
CA GLY A 341 11.88 -21.58 -1.05
C GLY A 341 10.81 -21.63 0.04
N ARG A 342 11.25 -21.68 1.29
CA ARG A 342 10.35 -21.74 2.45
C ARG A 342 10.07 -20.35 2.98
N ASN A 343 8.84 -20.12 3.45
CA ASN A 343 8.50 -18.93 4.20
C ASN A 343 9.10 -19.02 5.61
N THR A 344 9.98 -18.09 5.95
CA THR A 344 10.65 -18.04 7.25
C THR A 344 9.88 -17.22 8.29
N MET A 345 8.81 -16.54 7.88
CA MET A 345 8.11 -15.59 8.74
C MET A 345 6.80 -16.15 9.29
N GLU A 346 6.57 -15.95 10.59
CA GLU A 346 5.30 -16.26 11.21
C GLU A 346 4.20 -15.33 10.64
N GLU A 347 3.08 -15.91 10.23
CA GLU A 347 1.87 -15.10 9.96
C GLU A 347 1.47 -14.35 11.24
N PRO A 348 1.06 -13.07 11.14
CA PRO A 348 0.60 -12.34 12.32
C PRO A 348 -0.55 -13.07 12.98
N ARG A 349 -0.42 -13.32 14.25
CA ARG A 349 -1.52 -13.85 15.07
C ARG A 349 -2.61 -12.78 15.18
N TRP A 350 -3.68 -12.93 14.43
CA TRP A 350 -4.90 -12.17 14.73
C TRP A 350 -5.42 -12.63 16.10
N SER A 351 -5.58 -11.69 17.01
CA SER A 351 -6.18 -11.96 18.32
C SER A 351 -7.58 -12.55 18.13
N GLY A 352 -7.72 -13.86 18.34
CA GLY A 352 -8.98 -14.59 18.20
C GLY A 352 -8.89 -15.91 17.44
N ALA A 353 -7.91 -16.12 16.58
CA ALA A 353 -7.76 -17.39 15.86
C ALA A 353 -6.86 -18.36 16.64
N ARG A 354 -7.44 -19.01 17.67
CA ARG A 354 -6.71 -19.97 18.54
C ARG A 354 -6.23 -21.24 17.84
N TYR A 355 -6.66 -21.49 16.60
CA TYR A 355 -6.43 -22.76 15.89
C TYR A 355 -5.95 -22.61 14.46
N ARG A 356 -5.44 -21.42 14.06
CA ARG A 356 -4.73 -21.33 12.79
C ARG A 356 -3.41 -22.06 12.90
N ARG A 357 -3.29 -23.14 12.15
CA ARG A 357 -2.01 -23.81 11.96
C ARG A 357 -1.05 -22.84 11.30
N HIS A 358 0.14 -22.72 11.86
CA HIS A 358 1.16 -21.86 11.31
C HIS A 358 1.61 -22.43 9.97
N MET A 359 1.58 -21.58 8.94
CA MET A 359 2.16 -21.91 7.62
C MET A 359 3.64 -21.55 7.56
N THR A 360 4.31 -21.48 8.73
CA THR A 360 5.76 -21.28 8.79
C THR A 360 6.47 -22.44 8.10
N GLY A 361 7.39 -22.11 7.19
CA GLY A 361 8.03 -23.11 6.33
C GLY A 361 7.22 -23.52 5.10
N ALA A 362 6.06 -22.87 4.83
CA ALA A 362 5.29 -23.14 3.62
C ALA A 362 6.07 -22.76 2.35
N THR A 363 5.94 -23.58 1.32
CA THR A 363 6.43 -23.29 -0.03
C THR A 363 5.35 -22.61 -0.87
N ALA A 364 5.72 -22.07 -2.03
CA ALA A 364 4.76 -21.51 -3.00
C ALA A 364 3.69 -22.54 -3.40
N LEU A 365 4.08 -23.82 -3.59
CA LEU A 365 3.16 -24.92 -3.91
C LEU A 365 2.13 -25.14 -2.80
N MET A 366 2.52 -25.07 -1.53
CA MET A 366 1.57 -25.19 -0.40
C MET A 366 0.56 -24.04 -0.37
N LEU A 367 1.00 -22.81 -0.66
CA LEU A 367 0.12 -21.66 -0.70
C LEU A 367 -0.88 -21.76 -1.86
N ALA A 368 -0.43 -22.22 -3.03
CA ALA A 368 -1.29 -22.49 -4.17
C ALA A 368 -2.28 -23.62 -3.88
N ALA A 369 -1.81 -24.71 -3.25
CA ALA A 369 -2.65 -25.85 -2.85
C ALA A 369 -3.73 -25.44 -1.84
N LYS A 370 -3.38 -24.66 -0.81
CA LYS A 370 -4.34 -24.11 0.15
C LYS A 370 -5.44 -23.29 -0.51
N ALA A 371 -5.10 -22.56 -1.56
CA ALA A 371 -6.04 -21.76 -2.35
C ALA A 371 -6.79 -22.58 -3.41
N ALA A 372 -6.47 -23.85 -3.59
CA ALA A 372 -6.94 -24.72 -4.69
C ALA A 372 -6.71 -24.09 -6.08
N ASP A 373 -5.58 -23.41 -6.26
CA ASP A 373 -5.18 -22.75 -7.49
C ASP A 373 -4.41 -23.72 -8.39
N VAL A 374 -5.16 -24.57 -9.10
CA VAL A 374 -4.60 -25.68 -9.89
C VAL A 374 -3.67 -25.19 -11.00
N GLU A 375 -3.99 -24.05 -11.63
CA GLU A 375 -3.15 -23.50 -12.71
C GLU A 375 -1.76 -23.11 -12.17
N VAL A 376 -1.71 -22.44 -11.02
CA VAL A 376 -0.45 -22.09 -10.36
C VAL A 376 0.25 -23.34 -9.84
N MET A 377 -0.47 -24.32 -9.28
CA MET A 377 0.13 -25.58 -8.84
C MET A 377 0.82 -26.32 -9.99
N ARG A 378 0.17 -26.44 -11.15
CA ARG A 378 0.77 -27.07 -12.36
C ARG A 378 2.02 -26.32 -12.82
N LEU A 379 1.95 -24.99 -12.86
CA LEU A 379 3.11 -24.17 -13.23
C LEU A 379 4.28 -24.37 -12.25
N LEU A 380 4.04 -24.39 -10.95
CA LEU A 380 5.10 -24.62 -9.97
C LEU A 380 5.69 -26.03 -10.08
N LEU A 381 4.87 -27.05 -10.31
CA LEU A 381 5.33 -28.44 -10.54
C LEU A 381 6.14 -28.55 -11.83
N GLU A 382 5.77 -27.86 -12.90
CA GLU A 382 6.55 -27.76 -14.15
C GLU A 382 7.95 -27.22 -13.90
N TYR A 383 8.12 -26.28 -12.96
CA TYR A 383 9.42 -25.74 -12.56
C TYR A 383 10.10 -26.50 -11.42
N GLY A 384 9.61 -27.69 -11.08
CA GLY A 384 10.25 -28.60 -10.14
C GLY A 384 9.90 -28.35 -8.67
N ALA A 385 8.71 -27.86 -8.37
CA ALA A 385 8.23 -27.79 -7.01
C ALA A 385 8.15 -29.18 -6.37
N ASP A 386 8.74 -29.33 -5.19
CA ASP A 386 8.76 -30.57 -4.43
C ASP A 386 7.52 -30.67 -3.51
N ALA A 387 6.56 -31.51 -3.89
CA ALA A 387 5.34 -31.76 -3.13
C ALA A 387 5.56 -32.54 -1.83
N SER A 388 6.76 -33.05 -1.58
CA SER A 388 7.11 -33.73 -0.32
C SER A 388 7.53 -32.77 0.80
N LEU A 389 7.81 -31.50 0.48
CA LEU A 389 8.19 -30.50 1.46
C LEU A 389 7.01 -30.20 2.41
N ARG A 390 7.32 -29.90 3.67
CA ARG A 390 6.35 -29.74 4.74
C ARG A 390 6.63 -28.48 5.52
N THR A 391 5.59 -27.92 6.16
CA THR A 391 5.74 -26.83 7.13
C THR A 391 6.47 -27.31 8.39
N GLU A 392 6.77 -26.38 9.31
CA GLU A 392 7.33 -26.71 10.62
C GLU A 392 6.42 -27.63 11.46
N ASP A 393 5.10 -27.55 11.27
CA ASP A 393 4.09 -28.41 11.93
C ASP A 393 3.86 -29.72 11.13
N ASN A 394 4.70 -30.07 10.20
CA ASN A 394 4.57 -31.23 9.30
C ASN A 394 3.27 -31.23 8.47
N ILE A 395 2.77 -30.08 8.06
CA ILE A 395 1.65 -29.96 7.12
C ILE A 395 2.18 -30.20 5.70
N THR A 396 1.53 -31.06 4.93
CA THR A 396 1.83 -31.35 3.53
C THR A 396 1.02 -30.47 2.58
N PRO A 397 1.42 -30.29 1.29
CA PRO A 397 0.60 -29.67 0.28
C PRO A 397 -0.79 -30.31 0.14
N LEU A 398 -0.88 -31.64 0.26
CA LEU A 398 -2.16 -32.36 0.19
C LEU A 398 -3.11 -31.97 1.35
N MET A 399 -2.59 -31.88 2.58
CA MET A 399 -3.36 -31.41 3.72
C MET A 399 -3.81 -29.97 3.54
N ALA A 400 -2.95 -29.13 2.99
CA ALA A 400 -3.29 -27.73 2.70
C ALA A 400 -4.42 -27.63 1.66
N ALA A 401 -4.35 -28.41 0.57
CA ALA A 401 -5.39 -28.48 -0.44
C ALA A 401 -6.72 -28.99 0.13
N ALA A 402 -6.69 -30.06 0.94
CA ALA A 402 -7.89 -30.65 1.53
C ALA A 402 -8.60 -29.72 2.55
N GLY A 403 -7.93 -28.68 3.07
CA GLY A 403 -8.57 -27.66 3.88
C GLY A 403 -7.97 -27.44 5.25
N ILE A 404 -6.75 -27.91 5.52
CA ILE A 404 -6.07 -27.61 6.78
C ILE A 404 -5.83 -26.09 6.87
N SER A 405 -6.12 -25.47 8.02
CA SER A 405 -6.08 -24.00 8.18
C SER A 405 -7.13 -23.25 7.34
N TRP A 406 -8.17 -23.94 6.87
CA TRP A 406 -9.27 -23.30 6.15
C TRP A 406 -10.06 -22.35 7.06
N ALA A 407 -10.53 -21.24 6.50
CA ALA A 407 -11.41 -20.30 7.18
C ALA A 407 -12.58 -19.94 6.25
N SER A 408 -13.79 -20.25 6.68
CA SER A 408 -15.04 -20.12 5.90
C SER A 408 -15.28 -18.73 5.29
N ASN A 409 -14.67 -17.69 5.84
CA ASN A 409 -14.80 -16.32 5.38
C ASN A 409 -13.67 -15.84 4.47
N GLN A 410 -12.67 -16.67 4.20
CA GLN A 410 -11.47 -16.28 3.45
C GLN A 410 -11.23 -17.12 2.19
N ASP A 411 -11.70 -18.37 2.15
CA ASP A 411 -11.48 -19.27 1.03
C ASP A 411 -12.71 -19.31 0.11
N ARG A 412 -12.51 -18.91 -1.16
CA ARG A 412 -13.56 -18.87 -2.18
C ARG A 412 -13.54 -20.06 -3.13
N ALA A 413 -12.57 -20.97 -2.99
CA ALA A 413 -12.48 -22.13 -3.87
C ALA A 413 -13.72 -23.01 -3.73
N SER A 414 -14.33 -23.37 -4.86
CA SER A 414 -15.42 -24.34 -4.91
C SER A 414 -14.92 -25.73 -4.54
N GLU A 415 -15.82 -26.61 -4.09
CA GLU A 415 -15.46 -27.98 -3.80
C GLU A 415 -14.85 -28.72 -4.99
N ALA A 416 -15.29 -28.40 -6.21
CA ALA A 416 -14.73 -28.95 -7.44
C ALA A 416 -13.25 -28.56 -7.65
N GLN A 417 -12.91 -27.29 -7.40
CA GLN A 417 -11.52 -26.84 -7.48
C GLN A 417 -10.64 -27.48 -6.40
N VAL A 418 -11.18 -27.65 -5.20
CA VAL A 418 -10.47 -28.34 -4.11
C VAL A 418 -10.22 -29.80 -4.48
N LEU A 419 -11.23 -30.48 -5.03
CA LEU A 419 -11.08 -31.86 -5.49
C LEU A 419 -9.99 -31.95 -6.59
N GLU A 420 -10.01 -31.06 -7.57
CA GLU A 420 -9.00 -31.03 -8.63
C GLU A 420 -7.59 -30.82 -8.07
N ALA A 421 -7.43 -29.91 -7.10
CA ALA A 421 -6.13 -29.69 -6.42
C ALA A 421 -5.65 -30.92 -5.64
N VAL A 422 -6.56 -31.61 -4.97
CA VAL A 422 -6.27 -32.86 -4.24
C VAL A 422 -5.88 -33.96 -5.22
N GLN A 423 -6.64 -34.13 -6.32
CA GLN A 423 -6.35 -35.11 -7.37
C GLN A 423 -4.97 -34.88 -8.00
N LEU A 424 -4.67 -33.63 -8.36
CA LEU A 424 -3.37 -33.25 -8.89
C LEU A 424 -2.21 -33.75 -7.99
N LEU A 425 -2.31 -33.51 -6.68
CA LEU A 425 -1.26 -33.87 -5.73
C LEU A 425 -1.16 -35.39 -5.55
N VAL A 426 -2.28 -36.10 -5.50
CA VAL A 426 -2.26 -37.55 -5.36
C VAL A 426 -1.78 -38.24 -6.65
N GLU A 427 -2.33 -37.86 -7.81
CA GLU A 427 -2.10 -38.55 -9.07
C GLU A 427 -0.77 -38.18 -9.72
N GLU A 428 -0.40 -36.90 -9.71
CA GLU A 428 0.82 -36.43 -10.40
C GLU A 428 2.06 -36.45 -9.51
N THR A 429 1.91 -36.30 -8.18
CA THR A 429 3.09 -36.27 -7.27
C THR A 429 3.20 -37.47 -6.35
N GLY A 430 2.18 -38.34 -6.31
CA GLY A 430 2.17 -39.51 -5.41
C GLY A 430 2.07 -39.15 -3.93
N ALA A 431 1.40 -38.03 -3.59
CA ALA A 431 1.28 -37.58 -2.22
C ALA A 431 0.61 -38.64 -1.33
N ASP A 432 1.20 -38.92 -0.16
CA ASP A 432 0.69 -39.88 0.80
C ASP A 432 -0.60 -39.37 1.47
N VAL A 433 -1.74 -40.01 1.17
CA VAL A 433 -3.07 -39.67 1.69
C VAL A 433 -3.20 -39.95 3.19
N ASN A 434 -2.31 -40.79 3.75
CA ASN A 434 -2.30 -41.18 5.16
C ASN A 434 -1.23 -40.45 5.99
N PHE A 435 -0.55 -39.48 5.39
CA PHE A 435 0.45 -38.71 6.11
C PHE A 435 -0.19 -38.00 7.32
N VAL A 436 0.52 -38.00 8.46
CA VAL A 436 0.05 -37.47 9.74
C VAL A 436 0.89 -36.26 10.15
N SER A 437 0.26 -35.14 10.46
CA SER A 437 0.92 -33.92 10.96
C SER A 437 1.39 -34.08 12.41
N ASP A 438 2.14 -33.10 12.91
CA ASP A 438 2.62 -33.09 14.31
C ASP A 438 1.50 -33.09 15.34
N VAL A 439 0.30 -32.68 14.95
CA VAL A 439 -0.88 -32.73 15.83
C VAL A 439 -1.77 -33.94 15.62
N GLY A 440 -1.36 -34.87 14.75
CA GLY A 440 -2.07 -36.10 14.50
C GLY A 440 -3.16 -35.99 13.41
N GLU A 441 -3.29 -34.85 12.74
CA GLU A 441 -4.29 -34.66 11.66
C GLU A 441 -3.78 -35.19 10.32
N THR A 442 -4.72 -35.61 9.47
CA THR A 442 -4.50 -36.09 8.09
C THR A 442 -5.28 -35.23 7.09
N ALA A 443 -5.09 -35.46 5.80
CA ALA A 443 -5.91 -34.85 4.75
C ALA A 443 -7.41 -35.15 4.93
N MET A 444 -7.78 -36.34 5.46
CA MET A 444 -9.17 -36.71 5.75
C MET A 444 -9.77 -35.82 6.85
N HIS A 445 -9.02 -35.49 7.91
CA HIS A 445 -9.47 -34.52 8.93
C HIS A 445 -9.73 -33.14 8.30
N ALA A 446 -8.85 -32.69 7.42
CA ALA A 446 -8.96 -31.41 6.74
C ALA A 446 -10.22 -31.35 5.83
N ALA A 447 -10.46 -32.40 5.05
CA ALA A 447 -11.63 -32.51 4.20
C ALA A 447 -12.95 -32.55 5.01
N ALA A 448 -12.94 -33.30 6.12
CA ALA A 448 -14.07 -33.38 7.03
C ALA A 448 -14.38 -32.01 7.70
N TYR A 449 -13.35 -31.28 8.11
CA TYR A 449 -13.50 -29.93 8.66
C TYR A 449 -14.05 -28.93 7.65
N ARG A 450 -13.68 -29.06 6.37
CA ARG A 450 -14.19 -28.22 5.29
C ARG A 450 -15.62 -28.59 4.87
N GLY A 451 -16.08 -29.81 5.16
CA GLY A 451 -17.35 -30.33 4.67
C GLY A 451 -17.33 -30.70 3.19
N ALA A 452 -16.15 -31.06 2.66
CA ALA A 452 -15.94 -31.33 1.25
C ALA A 452 -16.18 -32.82 0.92
N ASN A 453 -17.44 -33.18 0.70
CA ASN A 453 -17.86 -34.58 0.51
C ASN A 453 -17.16 -35.29 -0.64
N ASN A 454 -17.00 -34.62 -1.78
CA ASN A 454 -16.32 -35.21 -2.93
C ASN A 454 -14.83 -35.49 -2.64
N VAL A 455 -14.19 -34.63 -1.83
CA VAL A 455 -12.80 -34.84 -1.41
C VAL A 455 -12.69 -35.99 -0.41
N VAL A 456 -13.63 -36.09 0.54
CA VAL A 456 -13.73 -37.22 1.49
C VAL A 456 -13.85 -38.53 0.75
N GLN A 457 -14.79 -38.62 -0.22
CA GLN A 457 -14.99 -39.81 -1.05
C GLN A 457 -13.73 -40.18 -1.83
N TYR A 458 -13.13 -39.18 -2.52
CA TYR A 458 -11.91 -39.40 -3.30
C TYR A 458 -10.75 -39.90 -2.45
N LEU A 459 -10.48 -39.25 -1.30
CA LEU A 459 -9.41 -39.68 -0.39
C LEU A 459 -9.64 -41.13 0.12
N PHE A 460 -10.89 -41.47 0.44
CA PHE A 460 -11.24 -42.85 0.81
C PHE A 460 -10.96 -43.85 -0.32
N ASP A 461 -11.36 -43.52 -1.54
CA ASP A 461 -11.11 -44.37 -2.73
C ASP A 461 -9.60 -44.54 -3.01
N GLN A 462 -8.78 -43.57 -2.58
CA GLN A 462 -7.31 -43.65 -2.62
C GLN A 462 -6.68 -44.33 -1.38
N GLY A 463 -7.50 -44.91 -0.49
CA GLY A 463 -7.05 -45.67 0.67
C GLY A 463 -6.74 -44.85 1.92
N ALA A 464 -7.32 -43.66 2.03
CA ALA A 464 -7.20 -42.87 3.26
C ALA A 464 -7.92 -43.53 4.44
N GLN A 465 -7.27 -43.57 5.61
CA GLN A 465 -7.82 -44.12 6.83
C GLN A 465 -8.87 -43.18 7.42
N LEU A 466 -10.03 -43.73 7.82
CA LEU A 466 -11.16 -42.98 8.36
C LEU A 466 -11.03 -42.68 9.87
N ASP A 467 -10.29 -43.52 10.61
CA ASP A 467 -10.32 -43.58 12.08
C ASP A 467 -9.02 -43.10 12.72
N VAL A 468 -8.22 -42.34 12.02
CA VAL A 468 -7.01 -41.73 12.58
C VAL A 468 -7.40 -40.77 13.69
N ILE A 469 -6.76 -40.92 14.86
CA ILE A 469 -7.04 -40.10 16.05
C ILE A 469 -5.98 -39.00 16.15
N ALA A 470 -6.39 -37.76 16.09
CA ALA A 470 -5.53 -36.60 16.33
C ALA A 470 -5.09 -36.53 17.82
N LYS A 471 -4.06 -35.76 18.15
CA LYS A 471 -3.54 -35.64 19.53
C LYS A 471 -4.57 -35.08 20.53
N ASP A 472 -5.57 -34.37 20.04
CA ASP A 472 -6.70 -33.87 20.84
C ASP A 472 -7.89 -34.84 20.91
N GLY A 473 -7.70 -36.09 20.43
CA GLY A 473 -8.68 -37.16 20.51
C GLY A 473 -9.73 -37.17 19.39
N ARG A 474 -9.65 -36.27 18.41
CA ARG A 474 -10.62 -36.17 17.33
C ARG A 474 -10.32 -37.13 16.19
N THR A 475 -11.35 -37.71 15.61
CA THR A 475 -11.32 -38.42 14.34
C THR A 475 -11.95 -37.55 13.26
N PRO A 476 -11.75 -37.85 11.94
CA PRO A 476 -12.45 -37.16 10.86
C PRO A 476 -13.97 -37.10 11.05
N LEU A 477 -14.61 -38.19 11.53
CA LEU A 477 -16.01 -38.23 11.83
C LEU A 477 -16.41 -37.23 12.92
N ARG A 478 -15.67 -37.18 14.03
CA ARG A 478 -15.92 -36.22 15.12
C ARG A 478 -15.72 -34.78 14.68
N VAL A 479 -14.77 -34.53 13.75
CA VAL A 479 -14.57 -33.20 13.13
C VAL A 479 -15.81 -32.80 12.33
N ALA A 480 -16.41 -33.73 11.55
CA ALA A 480 -17.60 -33.46 10.78
C ALA A 480 -18.86 -33.28 11.61
N ASP A 481 -19.01 -34.06 12.73
CA ASP A 481 -20.14 -33.93 13.68
C ASP A 481 -20.18 -32.56 14.35
N GLY A 482 -19.05 -31.90 14.48
CA GLY A 482 -18.97 -30.54 14.98
C GLY A 482 -17.85 -30.33 15.97
N VAL A 483 -17.05 -29.35 15.68
CA VAL A 483 -15.94 -28.92 16.53
C VAL A 483 -15.99 -27.41 16.71
N GLU A 484 -15.79 -26.97 17.94
CA GLU A 484 -15.58 -25.57 18.24
C GLU A 484 -14.14 -25.19 17.87
N TYR A 485 -13.98 -24.40 16.78
CA TYR A 485 -12.72 -23.81 16.37
C TYR A 485 -12.74 -22.30 16.70
N GLY A 486 -12.17 -21.94 17.84
CA GLY A 486 -12.11 -20.56 18.28
C GLY A 486 -13.50 -19.98 18.51
N ASN A 487 -13.95 -19.02 17.71
CA ASN A 487 -15.26 -18.38 17.80
C ASN A 487 -16.27 -18.91 16.76
N SER A 488 -15.93 -19.97 16.03
CA SER A 488 -16.82 -20.56 15.03
C SER A 488 -17.04 -22.05 15.33
N PHE A 489 -18.31 -22.41 15.41
CA PHE A 489 -18.74 -23.80 15.46
C PHE A 489 -19.19 -24.19 14.05
N ALA A 490 -18.50 -25.15 13.44
CA ALA A 490 -18.88 -25.69 12.15
C ALA A 490 -19.31 -27.13 12.29
N THR A 491 -20.51 -27.46 11.82
CA THR A 491 -21.00 -28.84 11.67
C THR A 491 -21.23 -29.14 10.20
N HIS A 492 -20.86 -30.32 9.77
CA HIS A 492 -21.06 -30.81 8.44
C HIS A 492 -21.81 -32.15 8.45
N PRO A 493 -23.15 -32.14 8.76
CA PRO A 493 -23.92 -33.37 8.98
C PRO A 493 -23.89 -34.31 7.78
N HIS A 494 -23.90 -33.78 6.54
CA HIS A 494 -23.82 -34.63 5.36
C HIS A 494 -22.43 -35.28 5.20
N THR A 495 -21.37 -34.62 5.64
CA THR A 495 -20.02 -35.20 5.66
C THR A 495 -19.93 -36.28 6.74
N ALA A 496 -20.50 -36.05 7.89
CA ALA A 496 -20.57 -37.04 8.97
C ALA A 496 -21.36 -38.28 8.54
N GLU A 497 -22.50 -38.09 7.85
CA GLU A 497 -23.29 -39.17 7.30
C GLU A 497 -22.48 -39.98 6.26
N LEU A 498 -21.82 -39.31 5.34
CA LEU A 498 -20.94 -39.94 4.35
C LEU A 498 -19.82 -40.77 5.03
N LEU A 499 -19.15 -40.21 6.05
CA LEU A 499 -18.09 -40.93 6.76
C LEU A 499 -18.60 -42.18 7.44
N ARG A 500 -19.82 -42.16 8.02
CA ARG A 500 -20.50 -43.36 8.58
C ARG A 500 -20.81 -44.39 7.48
N GLU A 501 -21.32 -43.95 6.34
CA GLU A 501 -21.59 -44.83 5.21
C GLU A 501 -20.33 -45.50 4.67
N LEU A 502 -19.19 -44.79 4.71
CA LEU A 502 -17.89 -45.32 4.34
C LEU A 502 -17.28 -46.26 5.41
N GLY A 503 -17.89 -46.34 6.58
CA GLY A 503 -17.49 -47.26 7.64
C GLY A 503 -16.64 -46.66 8.76
N ALA A 504 -16.62 -45.35 8.91
CA ALA A 504 -15.92 -44.70 10.03
C ALA A 504 -16.51 -45.14 11.39
N ALA A 505 -15.61 -45.47 12.33
CA ALA A 505 -16.01 -45.92 13.65
C ALA A 505 -16.49 -44.77 14.56
N GLU A 506 -17.52 -44.99 15.35
CA GLU A 506 -17.95 -44.08 16.44
C GLU A 506 -16.99 -44.24 17.63
N ILE A 507 -15.85 -43.56 17.55
CA ILE A 507 -14.84 -43.60 18.60
C ILE A 507 -15.17 -42.54 19.65
N GLU A 508 -15.38 -42.98 20.91
CA GLU A 508 -15.52 -42.04 22.02
C GLU A 508 -14.21 -41.31 22.25
N CYS A 509 -14.27 -39.99 22.28
CA CYS A 509 -13.09 -39.18 22.55
C CYS A 509 -12.67 -39.38 24.01
N PRO A 510 -11.41 -39.76 24.30
CA PRO A 510 -10.94 -39.81 25.68
C PRO A 510 -10.98 -38.40 26.29
N ALA A 511 -11.65 -38.28 27.43
CA ALA A 511 -11.80 -36.98 28.10
C ALA A 511 -10.44 -36.39 28.55
N PRO A 512 -10.24 -35.07 28.42
CA PRO A 512 -11.17 -34.08 27.90
C PRO A 512 -11.05 -33.89 26.41
N CYS A 513 -12.11 -34.13 25.68
CA CYS A 513 -12.24 -33.67 24.31
C CYS A 513 -12.19 -32.14 24.26
N ALA A 514 -11.63 -31.56 23.18
CA ALA A 514 -11.52 -30.13 22.99
C ALA A 514 -12.88 -29.37 23.10
N ALA A 515 -14.01 -30.07 22.94
CA ALA A 515 -15.35 -29.53 23.14
C ALA A 515 -15.72 -29.31 24.63
N GLU A 516 -14.99 -29.91 25.57
CA GLU A 516 -15.28 -29.86 27.01
C GLU A 516 -14.24 -29.07 27.83
N ILE A 517 -13.21 -28.49 27.18
CA ILE A 517 -12.25 -27.63 27.89
C ILE A 517 -12.94 -26.30 28.20
N PRO A 518 -13.27 -26.01 29.47
CA PRO A 518 -13.86 -24.73 29.82
C PRO A 518 -12.94 -23.59 29.37
N LEU A 519 -13.51 -22.54 28.82
CA LEU A 519 -12.81 -21.32 28.35
C LEU A 519 -11.86 -20.75 29.42
N GLU A 520 -12.02 -21.07 30.69
CA GLU A 520 -11.15 -20.64 31.80
C GLU A 520 -9.81 -21.38 31.87
N ALA A 521 -9.72 -22.62 31.42
CA ALA A 521 -8.50 -23.44 31.47
C ALA A 521 -7.48 -23.07 30.36
N VAL A 522 -7.89 -22.29 29.40
CA VAL A 522 -7.04 -21.84 28.25
C VAL A 522 -6.43 -20.46 28.50
N ARG A 523 -6.67 -19.86 29.66
CA ARG A 523 -6.12 -18.54 30.06
C ARG A 523 -4.84 -18.63 30.91
N GLN A 524 -4.32 -19.79 31.17
CA GLN A 524 -2.98 -19.99 31.78
C GLN A 524 -1.97 -20.37 30.67
#